data_60b57d27d34ec209692e3b5f6c1ad0a2
#
_entry.id   60b57d27d34ec209692e3b5f6c1ad0a2
#
_cell.length_a   1.000
_cell.length_b   1.000
_cell.length_c   1.000
_cell.angle_alpha   90.00
_cell.angle_beta   90.00
_cell.angle_gamma   90.00
#
_symmetry.space_group_name_H-M   'P 1'
#
loop_
_entity.id
_entity.type
_entity.pdbx_description
1 polymer ?
#
loop_
_entity_poly.entity_id
_entity_poly.type
_entity_poly.pdbx_seq_one_letter_code
_entity_poly.pdbx_strand_id
1 'polypeptide(L)'
;PWEIPVERCLSAADRFILHGPFNELTPAAIDPLVLDVTKKRYRQAIAQARTLGIQKVVLHAGFQPLVYYPEWFIDRSAAVWQELLCEIPDDMTVCLENVLEPEPRLLTAIMGAVCDPRLRICLDLGHANTCASHIPPEDWLRACAPYLSHVHLPSNQGGHDLHAALFDGVMDITGLLSMLET
;
A
#
# COMPACT_ATOMS: atom_id res chain seq x y z
N PRO A 1 -6.96 -7.63 25.52
CA PRO A 1 -5.75 -8.22 24.94
C PRO A 1 -6.17 -9.25 23.90
N TRP A 2 -5.95 -8.85 22.65
CA TRP A 2 -6.26 -9.64 21.46
C TRP A 2 -4.95 -10.22 20.88
N GLU A 3 -4.04 -10.64 21.75
CA GLU A 3 -2.78 -11.22 21.32
C GLU A 3 -3.03 -12.66 20.84
N ILE A 4 -3.13 -12.81 19.52
CA ILE A 4 -3.04 -14.12 18.91
C ILE A 4 -1.55 -14.47 18.85
N PRO A 5 -1.10 -15.60 19.40
CA PRO A 5 0.31 -16.00 19.28
C PRO A 5 0.74 -16.05 17.82
N VAL A 6 1.87 -15.42 17.49
CA VAL A 6 2.40 -15.34 16.12
C VAL A 6 2.59 -16.73 15.53
N GLU A 7 3.04 -17.70 16.34
CA GLU A 7 3.23 -19.10 15.93
C GLU A 7 1.94 -19.72 15.41
N ARG A 8 0.80 -19.39 16.03
CA ARG A 8 -0.51 -19.86 15.57
C ARG A 8 -0.90 -19.25 14.23
N CYS A 9 -0.58 -17.99 14.00
CA CYS A 9 -0.79 -17.36 12.70
C CYS A 9 0.09 -18.02 11.64
N LEU A 10 1.39 -18.20 11.91
CA LEU A 10 2.34 -18.78 10.98
C LEU A 10 2.08 -20.26 10.66
N SER A 11 1.35 -20.97 11.51
CA SER A 11 0.92 -22.36 11.22
C SER A 11 -0.31 -22.46 10.31
N ALA A 12 -0.97 -21.33 10.00
CA ALA A 12 -2.24 -21.32 9.26
C ALA A 12 -2.08 -21.29 7.74
N ALA A 13 -0.89 -20.96 7.22
CA ALA A 13 -0.64 -20.84 5.77
C ALA A 13 0.86 -21.05 5.46
N ASP A 14 1.15 -21.30 4.18
CA ASP A 14 2.53 -21.48 3.69
C ASP A 14 3.18 -20.15 3.25
N ARG A 15 2.39 -19.09 3.04
CA ARG A 15 2.85 -17.79 2.59
C ARG A 15 2.20 -16.68 3.40
N PHE A 16 2.99 -15.68 3.73
CA PHE A 16 2.57 -14.55 4.52
C PHE A 16 3.01 -13.25 3.90
N ILE A 17 2.17 -12.22 4.08
CA ILE A 17 2.47 -10.83 3.81
C ILE A 17 2.24 -10.08 5.12
N LEU A 18 3.17 -9.21 5.49
CA LEU A 18 3.01 -8.38 6.67
C LEU A 18 2.36 -7.06 6.26
N HIS A 19 1.18 -6.78 6.80
CA HIS A 19 0.64 -5.42 6.77
C HIS A 19 1.26 -4.63 7.92
N GLY A 20 2.02 -3.61 7.58
CA GLY A 20 2.71 -2.79 8.57
C GLY A 20 1.79 -1.77 9.25
N PRO A 21 2.29 -1.01 10.22
CA PRO A 21 1.53 0.04 10.89
C PRO A 21 1.25 1.18 9.91
N PHE A 22 0.05 1.74 9.98
CA PHE A 22 -0.40 2.73 9.00
C PHE A 22 -1.00 4.00 9.62
N ASN A 23 -1.70 3.87 10.78
CA ASN A 23 -2.37 5.01 11.38
C ASN A 23 -1.40 6.17 11.64
N GLU A 24 -1.74 7.35 11.12
CA GLU A 24 -1.00 8.60 11.31
C GLU A 24 0.42 8.61 10.73
N LEU A 25 0.81 7.55 9.99
CA LEU A 25 2.13 7.43 9.38
C LEU A 25 2.09 7.82 7.90
N THR A 26 2.97 8.75 7.53
CA THR A 26 3.11 9.16 6.12
C THR A 26 4.56 9.51 5.80
N PRO A 27 5.11 9.03 4.68
CA PRO A 27 6.45 9.41 4.24
C PRO A 27 6.55 10.88 3.83
N ALA A 28 5.41 11.54 3.55
CA ALA A 28 5.35 12.95 3.22
C ALA A 28 5.08 13.87 4.42
N ALA A 29 5.28 13.40 5.66
CA ALA A 29 5.05 14.23 6.84
C ALA A 29 5.81 15.56 6.78
N ILE A 30 5.09 16.65 7.06
CA ILE A 30 5.65 18.01 7.07
C ILE A 30 6.48 18.22 8.33
N ASP A 31 5.96 17.75 9.48
CA ASP A 31 6.66 17.81 10.76
C ASP A 31 7.80 16.78 10.79
N PRO A 32 9.05 17.19 11.06
CA PRO A 32 10.18 16.30 11.06
C PRO A 32 10.10 15.21 12.14
N LEU A 33 9.48 15.47 13.29
CA LEU A 33 9.32 14.46 14.34
C LEU A 33 8.31 13.38 13.93
N VAL A 34 7.25 13.75 13.23
CA VAL A 34 6.28 12.79 12.66
C VAL A 34 6.96 11.94 11.59
N LEU A 35 7.79 12.56 10.74
CA LEU A 35 8.57 11.85 9.74
C LEU A 35 9.55 10.86 10.36
N ASP A 36 10.25 11.25 11.42
CA ASP A 36 11.18 10.36 12.15
C ASP A 36 10.44 9.17 12.77
N VAL A 37 9.27 9.41 13.37
CA VAL A 37 8.41 8.33 13.88
C VAL A 37 7.97 7.41 12.75
N THR A 38 7.53 7.96 11.61
CA THR A 38 7.13 7.18 10.43
C THR A 38 8.27 6.26 9.96
N LYS A 39 9.45 6.81 9.71
CA LYS A 39 10.63 6.03 9.32
C LYS A 39 10.98 4.94 10.33
N LYS A 40 10.95 5.28 11.62
CA LYS A 40 11.21 4.32 12.70
C LYS A 40 10.21 3.16 12.67
N ARG A 41 8.91 3.45 12.50
CA ARG A 41 7.86 2.42 12.47
C ARG A 41 7.97 1.54 11.23
N TYR A 42 8.31 2.10 10.08
CA TYR A 42 8.55 1.33 8.86
C TYR A 42 9.75 0.39 9.00
N ARG A 43 10.88 0.87 9.55
CA ARG A 43 12.04 0.03 9.87
C ARG A 43 11.69 -1.12 10.83
N GLN A 44 10.87 -0.85 11.84
CA GLN A 44 10.40 -1.88 12.77
C GLN A 44 9.56 -2.94 12.08
N ALA A 45 8.62 -2.56 11.20
CA ALA A 45 7.81 -3.49 10.44
C ALA A 45 8.66 -4.38 9.51
N ILE A 46 9.62 -3.77 8.79
CA ILE A 46 10.55 -4.49 7.92
C ILE A 46 11.42 -5.47 8.71
N ALA A 47 11.96 -5.03 9.84
CA ALA A 47 12.75 -5.90 10.72
C ALA A 47 11.93 -7.06 11.28
N GLN A 48 10.65 -6.81 11.64
CA GLN A 48 9.75 -7.85 12.11
C GLN A 48 9.43 -8.86 11.00
N ALA A 49 9.15 -8.38 9.78
CA ALA A 49 8.93 -9.25 8.63
C ALA A 49 10.13 -10.19 8.39
N ARG A 50 11.34 -9.65 8.43
CA ARG A 50 12.58 -10.45 8.31
C ARG A 50 12.70 -11.52 9.40
N THR A 51 12.42 -11.16 10.65
CA THR A 51 12.47 -12.11 11.79
C THR A 51 11.48 -13.27 11.58
N LEU A 52 10.35 -13.01 10.93
CA LEU A 52 9.32 -14.00 10.64
C LEU A 52 9.52 -14.73 9.31
N GLY A 53 10.58 -14.43 8.55
CA GLY A 53 10.79 -14.99 7.20
C GLY A 53 9.83 -14.48 6.15
N ILE A 54 9.18 -13.33 6.38
CA ILE A 54 8.21 -12.72 5.47
C ILE A 54 8.96 -11.75 4.54
N GLN A 55 8.84 -11.95 3.23
CA GLN A 55 9.57 -11.17 2.22
C GLN A 55 8.76 -10.01 1.64
N LYS A 56 7.47 -9.89 1.93
CA LYS A 56 6.61 -8.82 1.43
C LYS A 56 5.93 -8.06 2.56
N VAL A 57 6.07 -6.73 2.53
CA VAL A 57 5.46 -5.82 3.51
C VAL A 57 4.57 -4.84 2.78
N VAL A 58 3.32 -4.67 3.24
CA VAL A 58 2.40 -3.64 2.76
C VAL A 58 2.41 -2.47 3.74
N LEU A 59 2.54 -1.26 3.22
CA LEU A 59 2.48 -0.01 3.96
C LEU A 59 1.59 0.97 3.20
N HIS A 60 0.77 1.75 3.90
CA HIS A 60 -0.03 2.79 3.27
C HIS A 60 0.86 3.87 2.63
N ALA A 61 0.49 4.36 1.47
CA ALA A 61 1.19 5.49 0.84
C ALA A 61 1.05 6.78 1.66
N GLY A 62 -0.09 6.97 2.31
CA GLY A 62 -0.29 7.98 3.35
C GLY A 62 -0.59 9.38 2.82
N PHE A 63 -1.17 9.50 1.63
CA PHE A 63 -1.68 10.77 1.14
C PHE A 63 -2.86 11.25 1.98
N GLN A 64 -2.86 12.53 2.30
CA GLN A 64 -3.98 13.16 3.00
C GLN A 64 -4.57 14.26 2.11
N PRO A 65 -5.76 14.05 1.54
CA PRO A 65 -6.46 15.06 0.76
C PRO A 65 -6.60 16.36 1.56
N LEU A 66 -6.52 17.51 0.87
CA LEU A 66 -6.59 18.85 1.44
C LEU A 66 -5.39 19.25 2.34
N VAL A 67 -4.50 18.36 2.66
CA VAL A 67 -3.28 18.62 3.45
C VAL A 67 -2.05 18.68 2.54
N TYR A 68 -1.89 17.70 1.66
CA TYR A 68 -0.74 17.61 0.77
C TYR A 68 -1.08 18.07 -0.65
N TYR A 69 -0.19 18.85 -1.24
CA TYR A 69 -0.16 19.03 -2.68
C TYR A 69 0.41 17.76 -3.33
N PRO A 70 -0.14 17.27 -4.47
CA PRO A 70 0.31 16.05 -5.13
C PRO A 70 1.83 16.00 -5.40
N GLU A 71 2.40 17.07 -5.92
CA GLU A 71 3.83 17.15 -6.25
C GLU A 71 4.70 17.08 -4.98
N TRP A 72 4.31 17.79 -3.93
CA TRP A 72 4.97 17.70 -2.63
C TRP A 72 4.95 16.27 -2.08
N PHE A 73 3.79 15.62 -2.14
CA PHE A 73 3.63 14.25 -1.65
C PHE A 73 4.52 13.29 -2.42
N ILE A 74 4.55 13.38 -3.76
CA ILE A 74 5.37 12.54 -4.64
C ILE A 74 6.85 12.73 -4.31
N ASP A 75 7.34 13.97 -4.31
CA ASP A 75 8.76 14.28 -4.11
C ASP A 75 9.26 13.86 -2.72
N ARG A 76 8.46 14.16 -1.68
CA ARG A 76 8.83 13.81 -0.31
C ARG A 76 8.79 12.30 -0.07
N SER A 77 7.75 11.63 -0.55
CA SER A 77 7.65 10.17 -0.45
C SER A 77 8.78 9.48 -1.21
N ALA A 78 9.10 9.92 -2.43
CA ALA A 78 10.20 9.37 -3.20
C ALA A 78 11.54 9.50 -2.47
N ALA A 79 11.85 10.68 -1.92
CA ALA A 79 13.08 10.91 -1.19
C ALA A 79 13.20 10.00 0.06
N VAL A 80 12.10 9.81 0.79
CA VAL A 80 12.08 8.94 1.97
C VAL A 80 12.25 7.48 1.58
N TRP A 81 11.61 7.03 0.50
CA TRP A 81 11.75 5.65 0.04
C TRP A 81 13.14 5.37 -0.52
N GLN A 82 13.77 6.31 -1.24
CA GLN A 82 15.16 6.19 -1.65
C GLN A 82 16.12 6.03 -0.45
N GLU A 83 15.88 6.75 0.64
CA GLU A 83 16.64 6.59 1.89
C GLU A 83 16.42 5.20 2.51
N LEU A 84 15.16 4.81 2.72
CA LEU A 84 14.82 3.56 3.41
C LEU A 84 15.26 2.30 2.63
N LEU A 85 15.20 2.35 1.31
CA LEU A 85 15.61 1.23 0.45
C LEU A 85 17.09 0.89 0.56
N CYS A 86 17.95 1.85 0.96
CA CYS A 86 19.35 1.56 1.24
C CYS A 86 19.55 0.56 2.41
N GLU A 87 18.53 0.40 3.25
CA GLU A 87 18.56 -0.47 4.44
C GLU A 87 17.76 -1.77 4.24
N ILE A 88 16.97 -1.85 3.16
CA ILE A 88 16.09 -2.99 2.87
C ILE A 88 16.86 -4.05 2.06
N PRO A 89 16.83 -5.33 2.46
CA PRO A 89 17.49 -6.41 1.71
C PRO A 89 16.92 -6.59 0.31
N ASP A 90 17.74 -7.12 -0.60
CA ASP A 90 17.37 -7.31 -2.01
C ASP A 90 16.27 -8.35 -2.23
N ASP A 91 16.07 -9.26 -1.28
CA ASP A 91 15.04 -10.30 -1.31
C ASP A 91 13.71 -9.86 -0.68
N MET A 92 13.61 -8.60 -0.25
CA MET A 92 12.37 -8.04 0.30
C MET A 92 11.68 -7.10 -0.68
N THR A 93 10.35 -7.10 -0.64
CA THR A 93 9.50 -6.17 -1.38
C THR A 93 8.65 -5.35 -0.43
N VAL A 94 8.66 -4.04 -0.58
CA VAL A 94 7.73 -3.13 0.07
C VAL A 94 6.68 -2.68 -0.94
N CYS A 95 5.40 -2.84 -0.59
CA CYS A 95 4.29 -2.44 -1.43
C CYS A 95 3.59 -1.22 -0.81
N LEU A 96 3.48 -0.14 -1.56
CA LEU A 96 2.68 1.02 -1.17
C LEU A 96 1.23 0.81 -1.55
N GLU A 97 0.35 0.94 -0.57
CA GLU A 97 -1.08 0.78 -0.74
C GLU A 97 -1.78 2.13 -0.91
N ASN A 98 -2.67 2.23 -1.90
CA ASN A 98 -3.58 3.36 -2.04
C ASN A 98 -4.67 3.30 -0.99
N VAL A 99 -5.00 4.45 -0.39
CA VAL A 99 -6.10 4.59 0.59
C VAL A 99 -6.97 5.81 0.27
N LEU A 100 -6.39 6.99 0.29
CA LEU A 100 -7.08 8.27 0.05
C LEU A 100 -6.54 9.00 -1.18
N GLU A 101 -5.70 8.37 -1.95
CA GLU A 101 -5.16 8.91 -3.19
C GLU A 101 -6.31 9.07 -4.22
N PRO A 102 -6.51 10.27 -4.79
CA PRO A 102 -7.62 10.50 -5.74
C PRO A 102 -7.37 9.90 -7.12
N GLU A 103 -6.11 9.56 -7.43
CA GLU A 103 -5.70 9.05 -8.74
C GLU A 103 -4.44 8.19 -8.66
N PRO A 104 -4.26 7.21 -9.55
CA PRO A 104 -3.08 6.30 -9.53
C PRO A 104 -1.75 7.01 -9.78
N ARG A 105 -1.76 8.21 -10.37
CA ARG A 105 -0.55 8.99 -10.68
C ARG A 105 0.31 9.24 -9.43
N LEU A 106 -0.31 9.41 -8.26
CA LEU A 106 0.43 9.66 -7.03
C LEU A 106 1.38 8.49 -6.70
N LEU A 107 0.91 7.26 -6.84
CA LEU A 107 1.74 6.08 -6.59
C LEU A 107 2.71 5.81 -7.75
N THR A 108 2.22 5.85 -8.98
CA THR A 108 3.06 5.52 -10.15
C THR A 108 4.20 6.51 -10.34
N ALA A 109 4.00 7.79 -10.01
CA ALA A 109 5.06 8.79 -10.04
C ALA A 109 6.12 8.55 -8.95
N ILE A 110 5.71 8.11 -7.73
CA ILE A 110 6.66 7.70 -6.69
C ILE A 110 7.50 6.51 -7.18
N MET A 111 6.86 5.48 -7.79
CA MET A 111 7.57 4.33 -8.35
C MET A 111 8.59 4.75 -9.41
N GLY A 112 8.20 5.63 -10.33
CA GLY A 112 9.07 6.16 -11.38
C GLY A 112 10.24 6.99 -10.83
N ALA A 113 10.01 7.81 -9.81
CA ALA A 113 11.03 8.65 -9.18
C ALA A 113 12.04 7.83 -8.35
N VAL A 114 11.56 6.79 -7.67
CA VAL A 114 12.41 5.89 -6.86
C VAL A 114 13.18 4.92 -7.75
N CYS A 115 12.54 4.35 -8.75
CA CYS A 115 13.13 3.45 -9.75
C CYS A 115 13.89 2.26 -9.14
N ASP A 116 13.32 1.66 -8.09
CA ASP A 116 13.89 0.47 -7.40
C ASP A 116 12.88 -0.69 -7.46
N PRO A 117 13.27 -1.90 -7.93
CA PRO A 117 12.36 -3.03 -8.08
C PRO A 117 11.81 -3.56 -6.75
N ARG A 118 12.40 -3.22 -5.62
CA ARG A 118 11.95 -3.59 -4.27
C ARG A 118 10.77 -2.74 -3.79
N LEU A 119 10.53 -1.56 -4.40
CA LEU A 119 9.35 -0.74 -4.12
C LEU A 119 8.29 -1.02 -5.18
N ARG A 120 7.13 -1.47 -4.75
CA ARG A 120 6.03 -1.89 -5.63
C ARG A 120 4.71 -1.30 -5.15
N ILE A 121 3.64 -1.59 -5.84
CA ILE A 121 2.29 -1.18 -5.48
C ILE A 121 1.50 -2.38 -4.94
N CYS A 122 0.84 -2.17 -3.80
CA CYS A 122 -0.33 -2.91 -3.37
C CYS A 122 -1.55 -2.10 -3.80
N LEU A 123 -2.34 -2.60 -4.74
CA LEU A 123 -3.57 -1.92 -5.16
C LEU A 123 -4.74 -2.47 -4.35
N ASP A 124 -5.30 -1.63 -3.49
CA ASP A 124 -6.59 -1.90 -2.88
C ASP A 124 -7.71 -1.39 -3.79
N LEU A 125 -8.45 -2.32 -4.38
CA LEU A 125 -9.54 -2.03 -5.31
C LEU A 125 -10.78 -1.47 -4.61
N GLY A 126 -10.98 -1.82 -3.34
CA GLY A 126 -12.04 -1.22 -2.52
C GLY A 126 -11.75 0.25 -2.25
N HIS A 127 -10.53 0.63 -1.87
CA HIS A 127 -10.14 2.02 -1.70
C HIS A 127 -10.27 2.82 -3.02
N ALA A 128 -9.89 2.21 -4.16
CA ALA A 128 -10.07 2.82 -5.48
C ALA A 128 -11.55 3.06 -5.84
N ASN A 129 -12.48 2.31 -5.24
CA ASN A 129 -13.93 2.44 -5.44
C ASN A 129 -14.62 3.30 -4.35
N THR A 130 -13.89 4.12 -3.61
CA THR A 130 -14.47 5.05 -2.63
C THR A 130 -14.66 6.45 -3.19
N CYS A 131 -15.30 7.34 -2.43
CA CYS A 131 -15.44 8.74 -2.80
C CYS A 131 -14.12 9.53 -2.79
N ALA A 132 -13.03 8.95 -2.32
CA ALA A 132 -11.69 9.55 -2.38
C ALA A 132 -11.14 9.56 -3.81
N SER A 133 -11.51 8.56 -4.62
CA SER A 133 -11.09 8.44 -6.01
C SER A 133 -12.19 8.85 -6.99
N HIS A 134 -11.79 9.51 -8.08
CA HIS A 134 -12.66 9.81 -9.22
C HIS A 134 -12.34 8.91 -10.43
N ILE A 135 -11.43 7.97 -10.26
CA ILE A 135 -10.96 7.06 -11.31
C ILE A 135 -11.53 5.67 -11.04
N PRO A 136 -12.15 5.00 -12.04
CA PRO A 136 -12.65 3.64 -11.86
C PRO A 136 -11.57 2.64 -11.47
N PRO A 137 -11.90 1.59 -10.68
CA PRO A 137 -10.94 0.57 -10.26
C PRO A 137 -10.18 -0.10 -11.42
N GLU A 138 -10.83 -0.29 -12.58
CA GLU A 138 -10.22 -0.85 -13.78
C GLU A 138 -9.11 0.04 -14.34
N ASP A 139 -9.28 1.35 -14.29
CA ASP A 139 -8.28 2.31 -14.75
C ASP A 139 -7.13 2.43 -13.74
N TRP A 140 -7.42 2.32 -12.44
CA TRP A 140 -6.39 2.15 -11.41
C TRP A 140 -5.53 0.92 -11.70
N LEU A 141 -6.17 -0.22 -11.98
CA LEU A 141 -5.47 -1.47 -12.26
C LEU A 141 -4.58 -1.35 -13.49
N ARG A 142 -5.09 -0.77 -14.60
CA ARG A 142 -4.30 -0.54 -15.81
C ARG A 142 -3.09 0.36 -15.56
N ALA A 143 -3.29 1.46 -14.83
CA ALA A 143 -2.22 2.42 -14.54
C ALA A 143 -1.15 1.84 -13.61
N CYS A 144 -1.54 1.05 -12.62
CA CYS A 144 -0.64 0.46 -11.63
C CYS A 144 0.03 -0.83 -12.11
N ALA A 145 -0.47 -1.49 -13.16
CA ALA A 145 0.00 -2.79 -13.65
C ALA A 145 1.54 -2.92 -13.76
N PRO A 146 2.31 -1.94 -14.29
CA PRO A 146 3.77 -2.07 -14.40
C PRO A 146 4.48 -2.20 -13.04
N TYR A 147 3.87 -1.73 -11.98
CA TYR A 147 4.42 -1.70 -10.63
C TYR A 147 3.69 -2.61 -9.64
N LEU A 148 2.63 -3.29 -10.08
CA LEU A 148 1.77 -4.10 -9.23
C LEU A 148 2.51 -5.33 -8.69
N SER A 149 2.35 -5.61 -7.40
CA SER A 149 2.90 -6.79 -6.74
C SER A 149 1.93 -7.45 -5.77
N HIS A 150 0.90 -6.73 -5.34
CA HIS A 150 -0.14 -7.25 -4.47
C HIS A 150 -1.46 -6.52 -4.72
N VAL A 151 -2.57 -7.20 -4.41
CA VAL A 151 -3.92 -6.64 -4.54
C VAL A 151 -4.71 -6.96 -3.28
N HIS A 152 -5.40 -5.97 -2.73
CA HIS A 152 -6.47 -6.16 -1.79
C HIS A 152 -7.82 -6.07 -2.53
N LEU A 153 -8.75 -6.95 -2.20
CA LEU A 153 -10.03 -7.10 -2.88
C LEU A 153 -11.23 -6.98 -1.92
N PRO A 154 -11.29 -5.98 -1.04
CA PRO A 154 -12.52 -5.74 -0.31
C PRO A 154 -13.55 -5.13 -1.26
N SER A 155 -14.84 -5.34 -0.98
CA SER A 155 -15.92 -4.73 -1.74
C SER A 155 -16.60 -3.61 -0.95
N ASN A 156 -17.28 -2.69 -1.66
CA ASN A 156 -18.08 -1.61 -1.08
C ASN A 156 -19.15 -1.11 -2.05
N GLN A 157 -19.90 -0.11 -1.64
CA GLN A 157 -21.01 0.48 -2.42
C GLN A 157 -20.62 1.76 -3.19
N GLY A 158 -19.32 2.02 -3.39
CA GLY A 158 -18.83 3.19 -4.14
C GLY A 158 -18.77 4.50 -3.34
N GLY A 159 -18.96 4.47 -2.03
CA GLY A 159 -18.93 5.66 -1.17
C GLY A 159 -17.88 5.58 -0.07
N HIS A 160 -18.15 4.74 0.89
CA HIS A 160 -17.28 4.52 2.06
C HIS A 160 -16.52 3.21 1.94
N ASP A 161 -15.37 3.15 2.57
CA ASP A 161 -14.59 1.94 2.70
C ASP A 161 -15.22 0.98 3.72
N LEU A 162 -16.06 0.07 3.22
CA LEU A 162 -16.86 -0.83 4.03
C LEU A 162 -16.20 -2.18 4.31
N HIS A 163 -15.12 -2.52 3.59
CA HIS A 163 -14.48 -3.85 3.65
C HIS A 163 -15.48 -5.01 3.59
N ALA A 164 -16.49 -4.90 2.72
CA ALA A 164 -17.49 -5.93 2.53
C ALA A 164 -16.91 -7.17 1.83
N ALA A 165 -17.62 -8.28 1.87
CA ALA A 165 -17.23 -9.49 1.15
C ALA A 165 -17.22 -9.25 -0.37
N LEU A 166 -16.46 -10.06 -1.09
CA LEU A 166 -16.05 -9.83 -2.48
C LEU A 166 -17.20 -9.46 -3.44
N PHE A 167 -18.36 -10.07 -3.27
CA PHE A 167 -19.52 -9.87 -4.15
C PHE A 167 -20.66 -9.07 -3.49
N ASP A 168 -20.44 -8.49 -2.31
CA ASP A 168 -21.46 -7.73 -1.58
C ASP A 168 -21.48 -6.23 -1.92
N GLY A 169 -20.70 -5.81 -2.95
CA GLY A 169 -20.61 -4.42 -3.40
C GLY A 169 -21.05 -4.22 -4.84
N VAL A 170 -20.66 -3.06 -5.39
CA VAL A 170 -21.05 -2.64 -6.75
C VAL A 170 -19.94 -2.85 -7.80
N MET A 171 -18.74 -3.28 -7.40
CA MET A 171 -17.63 -3.50 -8.32
C MET A 171 -17.85 -4.73 -9.20
N ASP A 172 -17.43 -4.68 -10.46
CA ASP A 172 -17.32 -5.85 -11.34
C ASP A 172 -16.07 -6.70 -10.96
N ILE A 173 -16.21 -7.46 -9.88
CA ILE A 173 -15.13 -8.32 -9.38
C ILE A 173 -14.67 -9.33 -10.44
N THR A 174 -15.60 -9.89 -11.22
CA THR A 174 -15.25 -10.87 -12.26
C THR A 174 -14.40 -10.23 -13.37
N GLY A 175 -14.77 -9.04 -13.82
CA GLY A 175 -13.99 -8.28 -14.78
C GLY A 175 -12.60 -7.91 -14.25
N LEU A 176 -12.53 -7.43 -13.00
CA LEU A 176 -11.26 -7.08 -12.35
C LEU A 176 -10.33 -8.29 -12.19
N LEU A 177 -10.84 -9.45 -11.77
CA LEU A 177 -10.06 -10.68 -11.68
C LEU A 177 -9.53 -11.13 -13.05
N SER A 178 -10.35 -11.04 -14.09
CA SER A 178 -9.91 -11.37 -15.46
C SER A 178 -8.79 -10.46 -15.95
N MET A 179 -8.75 -9.20 -15.52
CA MET A 179 -7.64 -8.28 -15.84
C MET A 179 -6.34 -8.62 -15.09
N LEU A 180 -6.42 -9.27 -13.92
CA LEU A 180 -5.25 -9.69 -13.15
C LEU A 180 -4.60 -10.98 -13.70
N GLU A 181 -5.31 -11.75 -14.53
CA GLU A 181 -4.81 -12.99 -15.12
C GLU A 181 -4.00 -12.76 -16.42
N THR A 182 -4.03 -11.54 -16.98
CA THR A 182 -3.37 -11.15 -18.23
C THR A 182 -2.04 -10.45 -18.00
#